data_e58ce1b84771ae21cc0f4b3e2a43b875
#
_entry.id   e58ce1b84771ae21cc0f4b3e2a43b875
#
_cell.length_a   1.000
_cell.length_b   1.000
_cell.length_c   1.000
_cell.angle_alpha   90.00
_cell.angle_beta   90.00
_cell.angle_gamma   90.00
#
_symmetry.space_group_name_H-M   'P 1'
#
loop_
_entity.id
_entity.type
_entity.pdbx_description
1 polymer ?
#
loop_
_entity_poly.entity_id
_entity_poly.type
_entity_poly.pdbx_seq_one_letter_code
_entity_poly.pdbx_strand_id
1 'polypeptide(L)'
;MHINPMKAAVERGELQIGTWVNLVRNPAILTLLKNAGLDFARIDMEHSALSIESLADMAILARALEFPIAVRPPHANREWITRLLDCGVWNLHCPQVEDLAHAREIADAAHYAPRGNRGMSGTSPSSEYEFKPALERNKFANDQVHVTVMFETDEAFNDLDAIAATDGIDALTLGPTDLAQNLGVFGKPEMNKVLDERRDLILAAAKKHGKTCAMLVGSQEQAQQWKEAGVLLLVYKSEVEILADGFRNAMKSIRG
;
A
#
# COMPACT_ATOMS: atom_id res chain seq x y z
N MET A 1 -9.50 3.47 -20.11
CA MET A 1 -9.05 3.64 -18.66
C MET A 1 -9.85 2.69 -17.79
N HIS A 2 -9.15 1.82 -17.05
CA HIS A 2 -9.77 0.83 -16.14
C HIS A 2 -9.96 1.42 -14.74
N ILE A 3 -11.02 0.99 -14.05
CA ILE A 3 -11.23 1.30 -12.63
C ILE A 3 -10.18 0.59 -11.77
N ASN A 4 -9.89 1.15 -10.58
CA ASN A 4 -9.04 0.52 -9.61
C ASN A 4 -9.80 -0.61 -8.88
N PRO A 5 -9.50 -1.89 -9.12
CA PRO A 5 -10.29 -2.99 -8.54
C PRO A 5 -10.19 -3.05 -7.01
N MET A 6 -9.00 -2.77 -6.45
CA MET A 6 -8.80 -2.77 -5.00
C MET A 6 -9.64 -1.68 -4.31
N LYS A 7 -9.58 -0.44 -4.83
CA LYS A 7 -10.37 0.67 -4.27
C LYS A 7 -11.85 0.37 -4.34
N ALA A 8 -12.34 -0.08 -5.49
CA ALA A 8 -13.75 -0.43 -5.68
C ALA A 8 -14.22 -1.55 -4.74
N ALA A 9 -13.38 -2.56 -4.47
CA ALA A 9 -13.69 -3.64 -3.53
C ALA A 9 -13.74 -3.12 -2.08
N VAL A 10 -12.78 -2.30 -1.68
CA VAL A 10 -12.75 -1.67 -0.35
C VAL A 10 -13.99 -0.79 -0.12
N GLU A 11 -14.40 0.01 -1.11
CA GLU A 11 -15.61 0.82 -1.05
C GLU A 11 -16.90 0.00 -0.87
N ARG A 12 -16.90 -1.25 -1.34
CA ARG A 12 -18.00 -2.22 -1.08
C ARG A 12 -17.87 -2.96 0.25
N GLY A 13 -16.82 -2.69 1.04
CA GLY A 13 -16.53 -3.39 2.30
C GLY A 13 -15.97 -4.80 2.10
N GLU A 14 -15.39 -5.11 0.95
CA GLU A 14 -14.84 -6.41 0.62
C GLU A 14 -13.37 -6.52 1.06
N LEU A 15 -13.06 -7.59 1.80
CA LEU A 15 -11.70 -7.90 2.21
C LEU A 15 -10.80 -8.14 0.99
N GLN A 16 -9.63 -7.52 1.00
CA GLN A 16 -8.58 -7.71 0.00
C GLN A 16 -7.33 -8.27 0.67
N ILE A 17 -6.77 -9.33 0.10
CA ILE A 17 -5.57 -10.01 0.61
C ILE A 17 -4.46 -9.92 -0.42
N GLY A 18 -3.33 -9.38 0.00
CA GLY A 18 -2.11 -9.26 -0.82
C GLY A 18 -0.88 -9.85 -0.14
N THR A 19 0.25 -9.72 -0.81
CA THR A 19 1.58 -10.05 -0.28
C THR A 19 2.60 -9.00 -0.68
N TRP A 20 3.70 -8.86 0.08
CA TRP A 20 4.84 -8.06 -0.34
C TRP A 20 5.61 -8.74 -1.46
N VAL A 21 6.09 -7.96 -2.42
CA VAL A 21 7.00 -8.37 -3.49
C VAL A 21 8.27 -7.52 -3.40
N ASN A 22 9.35 -8.14 -2.96
CA ASN A 22 10.63 -7.50 -2.66
C ASN A 22 11.78 -8.01 -3.55
N LEU A 23 11.72 -9.27 -3.98
CA LEU A 23 12.81 -9.95 -4.70
C LEU A 23 12.50 -10.15 -6.18
N VAL A 24 11.28 -10.59 -6.50
CA VAL A 24 10.93 -11.02 -7.87
C VAL A 24 10.61 -9.80 -8.72
N ARG A 25 11.52 -9.49 -9.66
CA ARG A 25 11.38 -8.34 -10.59
C ARG A 25 10.69 -8.69 -11.90
N ASN A 26 10.49 -9.98 -12.18
CA ASN A 26 9.77 -10.39 -13.39
C ASN A 26 8.26 -10.11 -13.22
N PRO A 27 7.61 -9.33 -14.11
CA PRO A 27 6.19 -9.03 -14.02
C PRO A 27 5.27 -10.26 -13.96
N ALA A 28 5.69 -11.41 -14.47
CA ALA A 28 4.92 -12.67 -14.42
C ALA A 28 4.57 -13.12 -12.99
N ILE A 29 5.27 -12.59 -11.97
CA ILE A 29 4.89 -12.83 -10.57
C ILE A 29 3.44 -12.42 -10.31
N LEU A 30 2.96 -11.34 -10.92
CA LEU A 30 1.58 -10.87 -10.74
C LEU A 30 0.56 -11.89 -11.24
N THR A 31 0.84 -12.55 -12.37
CA THR A 31 -0.01 -13.64 -12.89
C THR A 31 -0.05 -14.83 -11.92
N LEU A 32 1.11 -15.18 -11.35
CA LEU A 32 1.21 -16.26 -10.37
C LEU A 32 0.40 -15.92 -9.11
N LEU A 33 0.57 -14.72 -8.56
CA LEU A 33 -0.13 -14.28 -7.35
C LEU A 33 -1.65 -14.22 -7.56
N LYS A 34 -2.11 -13.67 -8.69
CA LYS A 34 -3.53 -13.67 -9.06
C LYS A 34 -4.09 -15.10 -9.13
N ASN A 35 -3.40 -16.01 -9.80
CA ASN A 35 -3.84 -17.41 -9.94
C ASN A 35 -3.75 -18.19 -8.61
N ALA A 36 -2.92 -17.73 -7.67
CA ALA A 36 -2.88 -18.25 -6.31
C ALA A 36 -4.03 -17.74 -5.42
N GLY A 37 -4.87 -16.84 -5.92
CA GLY A 37 -6.05 -16.33 -5.24
C GLY A 37 -5.82 -15.07 -4.40
N LEU A 38 -4.71 -14.34 -4.63
CA LEU A 38 -4.52 -13.02 -4.03
C LEU A 38 -5.30 -11.97 -4.82
N ASP A 39 -5.70 -10.90 -4.12
CA ASP A 39 -6.46 -9.79 -4.68
C ASP A 39 -5.56 -8.65 -5.17
N PHE A 40 -4.36 -8.49 -4.60
CA PHE A 40 -3.37 -7.48 -5.00
C PHE A 40 -1.94 -7.89 -4.64
N ALA A 41 -0.95 -7.17 -5.17
CA ALA A 41 0.43 -7.25 -4.72
C ALA A 41 0.91 -5.91 -4.16
N ARG A 42 1.74 -5.93 -3.12
CA ARG A 42 2.41 -4.76 -2.58
C ARG A 42 3.88 -4.77 -3.01
N ILE A 43 4.22 -3.86 -3.91
CA ILE A 43 5.57 -3.75 -4.47
C ILE A 43 6.41 -2.83 -3.60
N ASP A 44 7.54 -3.32 -3.14
CA ASP A 44 8.46 -2.56 -2.30
C ASP A 44 9.59 -1.95 -3.13
N MET A 45 9.70 -0.62 -3.12
CA MET A 45 10.82 0.09 -3.72
C MET A 45 11.70 0.80 -2.68
N GLU A 46 11.33 0.74 -1.40
CA GLU A 46 12.12 1.29 -0.30
C GLU A 46 13.22 0.32 0.12
N HIS A 47 12.88 -0.95 0.39
CA HIS A 47 13.81 -1.97 0.90
C HIS A 47 14.10 -3.06 -0.12
N SER A 48 14.11 -2.72 -1.42
CA SER A 48 14.43 -3.64 -2.50
C SER A 48 15.30 -3.00 -3.57
N ALA A 49 15.83 -3.82 -4.48
CA ALA A 49 16.56 -3.35 -5.65
C ALA A 49 15.66 -3.17 -6.89
N LEU A 50 14.35 -2.99 -6.69
CA LEU A 50 13.38 -2.86 -7.77
C LEU A 50 13.45 -1.45 -8.37
N SER A 51 13.67 -1.36 -9.68
CA SER A 51 13.79 -0.08 -10.39
C SER A 51 12.43 0.43 -10.88
N ILE A 52 12.36 1.73 -11.16
CA ILE A 52 11.17 2.35 -11.76
C ILE A 52 10.83 1.74 -13.13
N GLU A 53 11.85 1.28 -13.89
CA GLU A 53 11.67 0.61 -15.17
C GLU A 53 10.96 -0.75 -14.98
N SER A 54 11.45 -1.58 -14.05
CA SER A 54 10.78 -2.84 -13.70
C SER A 54 9.35 -2.62 -13.18
N LEU A 55 9.15 -1.56 -12.41
CA LEU A 55 7.81 -1.21 -11.91
C LEU A 55 6.87 -0.81 -13.05
N ALA A 56 7.34 -0.06 -14.05
CA ALA A 56 6.51 0.34 -15.19
C ALA A 56 5.99 -0.89 -15.97
N ASP A 57 6.85 -1.90 -16.18
CA ASP A 57 6.45 -3.16 -16.80
C ASP A 57 5.41 -3.91 -15.95
N MET A 58 5.62 -3.95 -14.62
CA MET A 58 4.65 -4.53 -13.69
C MET A 58 3.31 -3.79 -13.72
N ALA A 59 3.32 -2.46 -13.74
CA ALA A 59 2.10 -1.64 -13.73
C ALA A 59 1.25 -1.86 -14.98
N ILE A 60 1.88 -1.97 -16.15
CA ILE A 60 1.18 -2.29 -17.41
C ILE A 60 0.52 -3.67 -17.33
N LEU A 61 1.26 -4.69 -16.86
CA LEU A 61 0.71 -6.04 -16.71
C LEU A 61 -0.39 -6.09 -15.64
N ALA A 62 -0.21 -5.39 -14.51
CA ALA A 62 -1.21 -5.30 -13.44
C ALA A 62 -2.55 -4.79 -13.96
N ARG A 63 -2.53 -3.74 -14.79
CA ARG A 63 -3.73 -3.19 -15.45
C ARG A 63 -4.36 -4.18 -16.40
N ALA A 64 -3.57 -4.82 -17.28
CA ALA A 64 -4.07 -5.81 -18.22
C ALA A 64 -4.68 -7.04 -17.54
N LEU A 65 -4.18 -7.39 -16.36
CA LEU A 65 -4.69 -8.50 -15.55
C LEU A 65 -5.88 -8.09 -14.66
N GLU A 66 -6.19 -6.80 -14.53
CA GLU A 66 -7.09 -6.29 -13.48
C GLU A 66 -6.68 -6.78 -12.09
N PHE A 67 -5.36 -6.88 -11.85
CA PHE A 67 -4.75 -7.29 -10.60
C PHE A 67 -3.93 -6.12 -10.05
N PRO A 68 -4.50 -5.33 -9.11
CA PRO A 68 -3.89 -4.08 -8.68
C PRO A 68 -2.57 -4.30 -7.95
N ILE A 69 -1.66 -3.35 -8.15
CA ILE A 69 -0.45 -3.24 -7.34
C ILE A 69 -0.55 -2.01 -6.44
N ALA A 70 -0.11 -2.14 -5.19
CA ALA A 70 0.14 -1.03 -4.28
C ALA A 70 1.66 -0.86 -4.15
N VAL A 71 2.18 0.35 -4.31
CA VAL A 71 3.63 0.57 -4.37
C VAL A 71 4.11 1.40 -3.20
N ARG A 72 5.12 0.89 -2.49
CA ARG A 72 5.86 1.67 -1.49
C ARG A 72 7.04 2.36 -2.16
N PRO A 73 7.03 3.70 -2.32
CA PRO A 73 8.17 4.44 -2.83
C PRO A 73 9.32 4.47 -1.81
N PRO A 74 10.56 4.79 -2.25
CA PRO A 74 11.67 5.06 -1.34
C PRO A 74 11.43 6.26 -0.41
N HIS A 75 10.65 7.23 -0.89
CA HIS A 75 10.22 8.42 -0.15
C HIS A 75 8.81 8.83 -0.58
N ALA A 76 7.97 9.21 0.38
CA ALA A 76 6.60 9.68 0.11
C ALA A 76 6.57 11.17 -0.27
N ASN A 77 7.37 11.58 -1.25
CA ASN A 77 7.46 12.95 -1.74
C ASN A 77 6.80 13.11 -3.12
N ARG A 78 6.57 14.36 -3.52
CA ARG A 78 5.96 14.72 -4.80
C ARG A 78 6.63 14.04 -6.01
N GLU A 79 7.98 13.97 -6.02
CA GLU A 79 8.71 13.41 -7.16
C GLU A 79 8.37 11.94 -7.38
N TRP A 80 8.45 11.12 -6.33
CA TRP A 80 8.14 9.70 -6.41
C TRP A 80 6.65 9.44 -6.65
N ILE A 81 5.76 10.15 -5.94
CA ILE A 81 4.31 10.02 -6.12
C ILE A 81 3.93 10.29 -7.58
N THR A 82 4.41 11.38 -8.18
CA THR A 82 4.12 11.71 -9.58
C THR A 82 4.62 10.60 -10.52
N ARG A 83 5.86 10.14 -10.36
CA ARG A 83 6.43 9.10 -11.23
C ARG A 83 5.68 7.78 -11.14
N LEU A 84 5.33 7.34 -9.93
CA LEU A 84 4.58 6.09 -9.73
C LEU A 84 3.20 6.16 -10.39
N LEU A 85 2.47 7.24 -10.15
CA LEU A 85 1.14 7.42 -10.73
C LEU A 85 1.21 7.54 -12.27
N ASP A 86 2.23 8.18 -12.82
CA ASP A 86 2.41 8.31 -14.27
C ASP A 86 2.82 6.98 -14.93
N CYS A 87 3.52 6.09 -14.20
CA CYS A 87 3.74 4.69 -14.63
C CYS A 87 2.46 3.84 -14.64
N GLY A 88 1.35 4.37 -14.14
CA GLY A 88 0.08 3.64 -14.14
C GLY A 88 -0.25 2.90 -12.84
N VAL A 89 0.50 3.15 -11.76
CA VAL A 89 0.14 2.68 -10.42
C VAL A 89 -1.14 3.37 -9.96
N TRP A 90 -2.06 2.63 -9.34
CA TRP A 90 -3.27 3.19 -8.74
C TRP A 90 -3.16 3.41 -7.24
N ASN A 91 -2.39 2.54 -6.55
CA ASN A 91 -2.38 2.49 -5.10
C ASN A 91 -0.99 2.84 -4.59
N LEU A 92 -0.91 3.89 -3.79
CA LEU A 92 0.30 4.33 -3.11
C LEU A 92 0.31 3.79 -1.68
N HIS A 93 1.46 3.31 -1.24
CA HIS A 93 1.71 2.92 0.14
C HIS A 93 2.86 3.78 0.66
N CYS A 94 2.51 4.97 1.15
CA CYS A 94 3.44 6.02 1.53
C CYS A 94 4.09 5.71 2.88
N PRO A 95 5.41 5.43 2.93
CA PRO A 95 6.11 5.18 4.17
C PRO A 95 6.34 6.49 4.94
N GLN A 96 6.68 6.37 6.20
CA GLN A 96 7.26 7.43 7.03
C GLN A 96 6.47 8.73 6.99
N VAL A 97 5.12 8.66 7.17
CA VAL A 97 4.38 9.90 7.39
C VAL A 97 4.86 10.53 8.71
N GLU A 98 5.29 11.79 8.63
CA GLU A 98 5.94 12.47 9.77
C GLU A 98 4.92 13.25 10.62
N ASP A 99 4.06 14.01 9.96
CA ASP A 99 3.08 14.91 10.58
C ASP A 99 1.91 15.20 9.61
N LEU A 100 1.01 16.08 10.05
CA LEU A 100 -0.11 16.53 9.23
C LEU A 100 0.31 17.30 7.97
N ALA A 101 1.41 18.05 8.01
CA ALA A 101 1.88 18.81 6.85
C ALA A 101 2.35 17.83 5.76
N HIS A 102 3.16 16.83 6.12
CA HIS A 102 3.61 15.79 5.21
C HIS A 102 2.43 14.96 4.65
N ALA A 103 1.45 14.59 5.46
CA ALA A 103 0.25 13.88 4.98
C ALA A 103 -0.52 14.70 3.93
N ARG A 104 -0.63 16.01 4.11
CA ARG A 104 -1.25 16.92 3.12
C ARG A 104 -0.43 17.04 1.85
N GLU A 105 0.90 17.08 1.93
CA GLU A 105 1.77 17.08 0.76
C GLU A 105 1.62 15.79 -0.06
N ILE A 106 1.49 14.64 0.60
CA ILE A 106 1.22 13.35 -0.04
C ILE A 106 -0.12 13.38 -0.78
N ALA A 107 -1.18 13.80 -0.09
CA ALA A 107 -2.53 13.89 -0.67
C ALA A 107 -2.58 14.84 -1.86
N ASP A 108 -1.95 16.01 -1.73
CA ASP A 108 -1.86 17.04 -2.76
C ASP A 108 -1.09 16.56 -4.00
N ALA A 109 0.03 15.88 -3.80
CA ALA A 109 0.85 15.32 -4.89
C ALA A 109 0.15 14.15 -5.63
N ALA A 110 -0.75 13.43 -4.96
CA ALA A 110 -1.45 12.29 -5.51
C ALA A 110 -2.65 12.68 -6.39
N HIS A 111 -3.22 13.86 -6.20
CA HIS A 111 -4.46 14.28 -6.85
C HIS A 111 -4.29 15.51 -7.74
N TYR A 112 -5.01 15.53 -8.87
CA TYR A 112 -5.14 16.71 -9.72
C TYR A 112 -6.10 17.73 -9.10
N ALA A 113 -5.97 18.99 -9.53
CA ALA A 113 -6.91 20.04 -9.17
C ALA A 113 -8.39 19.61 -9.44
N PRO A 114 -9.35 19.99 -8.57
CA PRO A 114 -9.22 20.87 -7.41
C PRO A 114 -8.82 20.17 -6.10
N ARG A 115 -8.63 18.83 -6.10
CA ARG A 115 -8.32 18.06 -4.88
C ARG A 115 -6.85 18.15 -4.47
N GLY A 116 -5.96 18.44 -5.40
CA GLY A 116 -4.54 18.56 -5.18
C GLY A 116 -3.86 19.29 -6.32
N ASN A 117 -2.52 19.14 -6.39
CA ASN A 117 -1.72 19.81 -7.40
C ASN A 117 -0.74 18.86 -8.13
N ARG A 118 -1.14 17.59 -8.31
CA ARG A 118 -0.39 16.62 -9.11
C ARG A 118 -0.01 17.23 -10.46
N GLY A 119 1.26 17.05 -10.86
CA GLY A 119 1.77 17.52 -12.14
C GLY A 119 1.03 16.85 -13.31
N MET A 120 0.67 17.65 -14.32
CA MET A 120 0.02 17.14 -15.52
C MET A 120 1.07 16.67 -16.53
N SER A 121 0.97 15.42 -16.96
CA SER A 121 1.62 14.93 -18.18
C SER A 121 0.58 14.81 -19.31
N GLY A 122 1.04 14.59 -20.54
CA GLY A 122 0.16 14.26 -21.66
C GLY A 122 -0.48 12.87 -21.52
N THR A 123 -0.57 12.13 -22.61
CA THR A 123 -0.93 10.71 -22.59
C THR A 123 0.21 9.89 -21.98
N SER A 124 -0.12 9.01 -21.05
CA SER A 124 0.83 8.21 -20.27
C SER A 124 0.23 6.84 -19.92
N PRO A 125 0.98 5.92 -19.33
CA PRO A 125 0.42 4.65 -18.83
C PRO A 125 -0.75 4.85 -17.87
N SER A 126 -0.78 5.92 -17.08
CA SER A 126 -1.90 6.21 -16.17
C SER A 126 -3.22 6.43 -16.89
N SER A 127 -3.19 6.95 -18.13
CA SER A 127 -4.36 7.11 -18.99
C SER A 127 -4.52 5.95 -19.99
N GLU A 128 -3.67 4.91 -19.90
CA GLU A 128 -3.61 3.82 -20.88
C GLU A 128 -3.45 4.30 -22.31
N TYR A 129 -2.75 5.44 -22.46
CA TYR A 129 -2.53 6.14 -23.72
C TYR A 129 -3.82 6.56 -24.47
N GLU A 130 -4.97 6.60 -23.78
CA GLU A 130 -6.21 7.10 -24.38
C GLU A 130 -6.14 8.61 -24.60
N PHE A 131 -6.60 9.05 -25.77
CA PHE A 131 -6.68 10.46 -26.18
C PHE A 131 -8.01 11.07 -25.76
N LYS A 132 -8.17 11.31 -24.43
CA LYS A 132 -9.35 11.97 -23.86
C LYS A 132 -9.03 13.40 -23.42
N PRO A 133 -10.03 14.27 -23.27
CA PRO A 133 -9.85 15.61 -22.72
C PRO A 133 -9.17 15.55 -21.33
N ALA A 134 -8.21 16.45 -21.09
CA ALA A 134 -7.41 16.43 -19.86
C ALA A 134 -8.26 16.47 -18.58
N LEU A 135 -9.33 17.28 -18.57
CA LEU A 135 -10.22 17.39 -17.41
C LEU A 135 -10.96 16.08 -17.10
N GLU A 136 -11.38 15.34 -18.13
CA GLU A 136 -12.02 14.04 -17.96
C GLU A 136 -11.03 13.02 -17.40
N ARG A 137 -9.81 12.96 -17.96
CA ARG A 137 -8.74 12.08 -17.47
C ARG A 137 -8.36 12.37 -16.01
N ASN A 138 -8.19 13.64 -15.69
CA ASN A 138 -7.79 14.07 -14.35
C ASN A 138 -8.88 13.73 -13.31
N LYS A 139 -10.15 13.97 -13.65
CA LYS A 139 -11.27 13.58 -12.79
C LYS A 139 -11.27 12.08 -12.56
N PHE A 140 -11.20 11.28 -13.63
CA PHE A 140 -11.14 9.82 -13.53
C PHE A 140 -9.96 9.37 -12.69
N ALA A 141 -8.74 9.91 -12.90
CA ALA A 141 -7.56 9.55 -12.14
C ALA A 141 -7.72 9.86 -10.64
N ASN A 142 -8.30 11.02 -10.29
CA ASN A 142 -8.60 11.37 -8.89
C ASN A 142 -9.54 10.36 -8.22
N ASP A 143 -10.52 9.84 -8.97
CA ASP A 143 -11.47 8.86 -8.46
C ASP A 143 -10.82 7.47 -8.28
N GLN A 144 -9.73 7.17 -9.02
CA GLN A 144 -9.08 5.85 -9.01
C GLN A 144 -7.88 5.74 -8.07
N VAL A 145 -7.21 6.84 -7.74
CA VAL A 145 -6.07 6.83 -6.82
C VAL A 145 -6.52 6.40 -5.42
N HIS A 146 -5.71 5.55 -4.78
CA HIS A 146 -5.86 5.13 -3.39
C HIS A 146 -4.55 5.36 -2.66
N VAL A 147 -4.58 6.11 -1.57
CA VAL A 147 -3.42 6.49 -0.79
C VAL A 147 -3.49 5.89 0.61
N THR A 148 -2.54 5.03 0.92
CA THR A 148 -2.28 4.52 2.27
C THR A 148 -1.08 5.25 2.86
N VAL A 149 -1.19 5.76 4.09
CA VAL A 149 -0.07 6.36 4.84
C VAL A 149 0.35 5.47 6.00
N MET A 150 1.66 5.37 6.24
CA MET A 150 2.25 4.47 7.23
C MET A 150 2.81 5.25 8.42
N PHE A 151 2.37 4.87 9.61
CA PHE A 151 2.84 5.40 10.90
C PHE A 151 3.99 4.54 11.40
N GLU A 152 5.19 5.12 11.45
CA GLU A 152 6.45 4.43 11.78
C GLU A 152 7.26 5.14 12.87
N THR A 153 6.81 6.32 13.29
CA THR A 153 7.42 7.11 14.37
C THR A 153 6.37 7.48 15.41
N ASP A 154 6.79 7.68 16.66
CA ASP A 154 5.87 8.09 17.73
C ASP A 154 5.32 9.51 17.51
N GLU A 155 6.13 10.37 16.93
CA GLU A 155 5.79 11.76 16.63
C GLU A 155 4.57 11.85 15.70
N ALA A 156 4.47 10.97 14.69
CA ALA A 156 3.35 10.94 13.75
C ALA A 156 1.99 10.69 14.44
N PHE A 157 1.99 10.01 15.59
CA PHE A 157 0.76 9.76 16.35
C PHE A 157 0.18 11.02 17.01
N ASN A 158 0.98 12.09 17.18
CA ASN A 158 0.47 13.37 17.69
C ASN A 158 -0.58 13.96 16.74
N ASP A 159 -0.45 13.72 15.44
CA ASP A 159 -1.34 14.22 14.40
C ASP A 159 -2.28 13.15 13.83
N LEU A 160 -2.33 11.95 14.41
CA LEU A 160 -3.07 10.79 13.89
C LEU A 160 -4.50 11.13 13.49
N ASP A 161 -5.25 11.81 14.35
CA ASP A 161 -6.65 12.17 14.08
C ASP A 161 -6.78 13.14 12.90
N ALA A 162 -5.91 14.13 12.82
CA ALA A 162 -5.88 15.11 11.73
C ALA A 162 -5.40 14.49 10.40
N ILE A 163 -4.42 13.59 10.45
CA ILE A 163 -3.96 12.82 9.27
C ILE A 163 -5.09 11.94 8.76
N ALA A 164 -5.79 11.23 9.64
CA ALA A 164 -6.92 10.39 9.27
C ALA A 164 -8.08 11.19 8.66
N ALA A 165 -8.28 12.44 9.11
CA ALA A 165 -9.31 13.34 8.56
C ALA A 165 -8.93 13.97 7.20
N THR A 166 -7.67 13.84 6.76
CA THR A 166 -7.19 14.50 5.54
C THR A 166 -7.88 13.92 4.30
N ASP A 167 -8.47 14.80 3.47
CA ASP A 167 -8.99 14.38 2.15
C ASP A 167 -7.84 13.95 1.25
N GLY A 168 -8.07 12.91 0.47
CA GLY A 168 -7.04 12.30 -0.38
C GLY A 168 -6.18 11.24 0.31
N ILE A 169 -6.35 11.00 1.61
CA ILE A 169 -5.87 9.80 2.32
C ILE A 169 -7.02 8.81 2.41
N ASP A 170 -6.83 7.58 1.95
CA ASP A 170 -7.86 6.55 1.90
C ASP A 170 -7.69 5.49 3.00
N ALA A 171 -6.44 5.21 3.39
CA ALA A 171 -6.13 4.17 4.37
C ALA A 171 -4.96 4.52 5.30
N LEU A 172 -4.98 3.94 6.49
CA LEU A 172 -3.93 4.05 7.49
C LEU A 172 -3.29 2.68 7.73
N THR A 173 -1.99 2.66 7.99
CA THR A 173 -1.27 1.44 8.37
C THR A 173 -0.18 1.73 9.38
N LEU A 174 0.30 0.70 10.06
CA LEU A 174 1.41 0.76 10.98
C LEU A 174 2.63 0.05 10.39
N GLY A 175 3.81 0.69 10.44
CA GLY A 175 5.10 0.07 10.16
C GLY A 175 5.71 -0.49 11.46
N PRO A 176 5.51 -1.79 11.76
CA PRO A 176 5.78 -2.31 13.11
C PRO A 176 7.25 -2.34 13.48
N THR A 177 8.13 -2.59 12.53
CA THR A 177 9.57 -2.73 12.79
C THR A 177 10.19 -1.38 13.11
N ASP A 178 9.95 -0.38 12.24
CA ASP A 178 10.51 0.95 12.38
C ASP A 178 9.92 1.68 13.59
N LEU A 179 8.62 1.54 13.80
CA LEU A 179 7.99 2.08 15.01
C LEU A 179 8.55 1.45 16.29
N ALA A 180 8.74 0.12 16.33
CA ALA A 180 9.32 -0.53 17.49
C ALA A 180 10.77 -0.06 17.76
N GLN A 181 11.54 0.19 16.70
CA GLN A 181 12.87 0.75 16.79
C GLN A 181 12.83 2.20 17.28
N ASN A 182 11.96 3.05 16.71
CA ASN A 182 11.77 4.44 17.12
C ASN A 182 11.40 4.55 18.61
N LEU A 183 10.48 3.70 19.07
CA LEU A 183 10.05 3.61 20.47
C LEU A 183 11.09 2.94 21.39
N GLY A 184 12.18 2.41 20.86
CA GLY A 184 13.21 1.70 21.62
C GLY A 184 12.73 0.38 22.25
N VAL A 185 11.68 -0.23 21.73
CA VAL A 185 11.12 -1.52 22.23
C VAL A 185 11.42 -2.71 21.31
N PHE A 186 12.13 -2.49 20.20
CA PHE A 186 12.46 -3.57 19.26
C PHE A 186 13.21 -4.71 19.96
N GLY A 187 12.69 -5.94 19.80
CA GLY A 187 13.26 -7.15 20.44
C GLY A 187 13.01 -7.28 21.94
N LYS A 188 12.29 -6.35 22.58
CA LYS A 188 11.93 -6.43 23.99
C LYS A 188 10.62 -7.18 24.24
N PRO A 189 10.41 -7.76 25.43
CA PRO A 189 9.18 -8.51 25.74
C PRO A 189 7.88 -7.70 25.57
N GLU A 190 7.91 -6.39 25.82
CA GLU A 190 6.77 -5.49 25.73
C GLU A 190 6.42 -5.07 24.28
N MET A 191 7.28 -5.35 23.30
CA MET A 191 7.15 -4.87 21.92
C MET A 191 5.74 -5.12 21.33
N ASN A 192 5.26 -6.35 21.41
CA ASN A 192 3.96 -6.69 20.80
C ASN A 192 2.81 -5.92 21.46
N LYS A 193 2.83 -5.81 22.79
CA LYS A 193 1.80 -5.05 23.52
C LYS A 193 1.77 -3.58 23.10
N VAL A 194 2.93 -2.93 23.00
CA VAL A 194 3.05 -1.53 22.60
C VAL A 194 2.57 -1.34 21.15
N LEU A 195 2.93 -2.26 20.25
CA LEU A 195 2.48 -2.19 18.86
C LEU A 195 0.97 -2.43 18.73
N ASP A 196 0.37 -3.31 19.52
CA ASP A 196 -1.07 -3.54 19.54
C ASP A 196 -1.83 -2.29 20.00
N GLU A 197 -1.36 -1.63 21.07
CA GLU A 197 -1.91 -0.34 21.52
C GLU A 197 -1.87 0.72 20.42
N ARG A 198 -0.79 0.79 19.63
CA ARG A 198 -0.69 1.71 18.49
C ARG A 198 -1.60 1.33 17.33
N ARG A 199 -1.78 0.04 17.04
CA ARG A 199 -2.74 -0.44 16.05
C ARG A 199 -4.18 -0.07 16.42
N ASP A 200 -4.53 -0.21 17.69
CA ASP A 200 -5.87 0.15 18.19
C ASP A 200 -6.16 1.65 18.00
N LEU A 201 -5.17 2.52 18.21
CA LEU A 201 -5.30 3.95 17.92
C LEU A 201 -5.56 4.20 16.44
N ILE A 202 -4.81 3.54 15.53
CA ILE A 202 -5.00 3.66 14.08
C ILE A 202 -6.39 3.17 13.68
N LEU A 203 -6.85 2.03 14.19
CA LEU A 203 -8.19 1.50 13.93
C LEU A 203 -9.28 2.47 14.37
N ALA A 204 -9.14 3.04 15.56
CA ALA A 204 -10.11 4.00 16.10
C ALA A 204 -10.18 5.27 15.24
N ALA A 205 -9.02 5.83 14.84
CA ALA A 205 -8.94 7.02 13.99
C ALA A 205 -9.51 6.74 12.59
N ALA A 206 -9.15 5.62 11.98
CA ALA A 206 -9.67 5.22 10.67
C ALA A 206 -11.20 5.08 10.70
N LYS A 207 -11.74 4.38 11.70
CA LYS A 207 -13.19 4.21 11.87
C LYS A 207 -13.90 5.55 12.06
N LYS A 208 -13.35 6.43 12.87
CA LYS A 208 -13.92 7.78 13.14
C LYS A 208 -14.06 8.60 11.86
N HIS A 209 -13.08 8.50 10.95
CA HIS A 209 -13.04 9.29 9.73
C HIS A 209 -13.47 8.53 8.47
N GLY A 210 -14.05 7.33 8.61
CA GLY A 210 -14.53 6.53 7.48
C GLY A 210 -13.42 6.06 6.54
N LYS A 211 -12.20 5.89 7.07
CA LYS A 211 -11.04 5.36 6.35
C LYS A 211 -10.90 3.87 6.58
N THR A 212 -10.18 3.18 5.69
CA THR A 212 -9.82 1.79 5.93
C THR A 212 -8.46 1.65 6.62
N CYS A 213 -8.15 0.44 7.07
CA CYS A 213 -6.83 0.09 7.56
C CYS A 213 -6.18 -0.98 6.69
N ALA A 214 -4.86 -0.93 6.60
CA ALA A 214 -4.04 -1.99 6.04
C ALA A 214 -3.17 -2.60 7.14
N MET A 215 -3.16 -3.95 7.26
CA MET A 215 -2.38 -4.64 8.30
C MET A 215 -1.52 -5.74 7.69
N LEU A 216 -0.25 -5.77 8.12
CA LEU A 216 0.64 -6.89 7.85
C LEU A 216 0.29 -8.05 8.78
N VAL A 217 0.19 -9.24 8.23
CA VAL A 217 -0.13 -10.47 8.97
C VAL A 217 0.87 -11.58 8.65
N GLY A 218 1.29 -12.30 9.67
CA GLY A 218 2.23 -13.42 9.57
C GLY A 218 1.57 -14.78 9.75
N SER A 219 0.31 -14.83 10.23
CA SER A 219 -0.42 -16.07 10.48
C SER A 219 -1.91 -15.94 10.14
N GLN A 220 -2.57 -17.09 10.06
CA GLN A 220 -4.02 -17.16 9.83
C GLN A 220 -4.80 -16.56 11.02
N GLU A 221 -4.34 -16.76 12.24
CA GLU A 221 -4.96 -16.25 13.46
C GLU A 221 -4.94 -14.72 13.46
N GLN A 222 -3.81 -14.10 13.12
CA GLN A 222 -3.72 -12.65 12.97
C GLN A 222 -4.63 -12.14 11.87
N ALA A 223 -4.68 -12.82 10.72
CA ALA A 223 -5.57 -12.42 9.63
C ALA A 223 -7.04 -12.44 10.06
N GLN A 224 -7.45 -13.47 10.82
CA GLN A 224 -8.81 -13.57 11.34
C GLN A 224 -9.11 -12.46 12.35
N GLN A 225 -8.19 -12.19 13.28
CA GLN A 225 -8.31 -11.10 14.27
C GLN A 225 -8.56 -9.74 13.59
N TRP A 226 -7.76 -9.39 12.58
CA TRP A 226 -7.90 -8.10 11.89
C TRP A 226 -9.15 -8.03 11.01
N LYS A 227 -9.53 -9.14 10.39
CA LYS A 227 -10.81 -9.24 9.68
C LYS A 227 -12.00 -8.97 10.60
N GLU A 228 -12.02 -9.57 11.79
CA GLU A 228 -13.06 -9.34 12.80
C GLU A 228 -13.05 -7.90 13.33
N ALA A 229 -11.88 -7.26 13.37
CA ALA A 229 -11.75 -5.84 13.69
C ALA A 229 -12.19 -4.89 12.56
N GLY A 230 -12.58 -5.43 11.39
CA GLY A 230 -13.06 -4.66 10.25
C GLY A 230 -11.95 -4.13 9.32
N VAL A 231 -10.75 -4.67 9.41
CA VAL A 231 -9.67 -4.35 8.47
C VAL A 231 -9.96 -4.95 7.10
N LEU A 232 -9.88 -4.14 6.05
CA LEU A 232 -10.20 -4.55 4.68
C LEU A 232 -8.98 -4.81 3.80
N LEU A 233 -7.78 -4.38 4.21
CA LEU A 233 -6.54 -4.61 3.46
C LEU A 233 -5.57 -5.44 4.31
N LEU A 234 -5.41 -6.71 4.00
CA LEU A 234 -4.46 -7.59 4.66
C LEU A 234 -3.28 -7.89 3.75
N VAL A 235 -2.08 -7.81 4.29
CA VAL A 235 -0.85 -8.17 3.57
C VAL A 235 -0.21 -9.35 4.28
N TYR A 236 -0.27 -10.52 3.65
CA TYR A 236 0.25 -11.74 4.20
C TYR A 236 1.72 -11.93 3.81
N LYS A 237 2.63 -11.79 4.77
CA LYS A 237 4.08 -12.01 4.60
C LYS A 237 4.66 -11.31 3.36
N SER A 238 5.84 -11.74 2.94
CA SER A 238 6.45 -11.44 1.65
C SER A 238 6.63 -12.71 0.82
N GLU A 239 6.75 -12.56 -0.50
CA GLU A 239 7.08 -13.69 -1.37
C GLU A 239 8.40 -14.35 -0.99
N VAL A 240 9.35 -13.58 -0.45
CA VAL A 240 10.64 -14.09 0.04
C VAL A 240 10.44 -15.05 1.21
N GLU A 241 9.61 -14.66 2.18
CA GLU A 241 9.30 -15.51 3.34
C GLU A 241 8.57 -16.78 2.90
N ILE A 242 7.59 -16.64 2.00
CA ILE A 242 6.81 -17.77 1.49
C ILE A 242 7.69 -18.75 0.73
N LEU A 243 8.58 -18.27 -0.15
CA LEU A 243 9.54 -19.10 -0.87
C LEU A 243 10.52 -19.79 0.08
N ALA A 244 11.07 -19.06 1.04
CA ALA A 244 12.00 -19.60 2.03
C ALA A 244 11.34 -20.68 2.90
N ASP A 245 10.12 -20.43 3.37
CA ASP A 245 9.36 -21.41 4.17
C ASP A 245 9.01 -22.64 3.35
N GLY A 246 8.59 -22.48 2.11
CA GLY A 246 8.30 -23.58 1.18
C GLY A 246 9.51 -24.47 0.98
N PHE A 247 10.68 -23.89 0.67
CA PHE A 247 11.91 -24.67 0.49
C PHE A 247 12.41 -25.31 1.78
N ARG A 248 12.36 -24.60 2.92
CA ARG A 248 12.74 -25.21 4.23
C ARG A 248 11.89 -26.42 4.55
N ASN A 249 10.59 -26.32 4.38
CA ASN A 249 9.67 -27.43 4.66
C ASN A 249 9.92 -28.62 3.72
N ALA A 250 10.11 -28.36 2.41
CA ALA A 250 10.45 -29.41 1.45
C ALA A 250 11.80 -30.09 1.80
N MET A 251 12.83 -29.31 2.10
CA MET A 251 14.14 -29.86 2.44
C MET A 251 14.12 -30.66 3.75
N LYS A 252 13.36 -30.19 4.74
CA LYS A 252 13.17 -30.95 5.99
C LYS A 252 12.47 -32.28 5.72
N SER A 253 11.45 -32.30 4.87
CA SER A 253 10.74 -33.55 4.50
C SER A 253 11.60 -34.54 3.71
N ILE A 254 12.48 -34.02 2.81
CA ILE A 254 13.32 -34.88 1.95
C ILE A 254 14.54 -35.44 2.72
N ARG A 255 15.11 -34.65 3.63
CA ARG A 255 16.33 -35.04 4.35
C ARG A 255 16.06 -35.82 5.66
N GLY A 256 14.84 -35.83 6.16
CA GLY A 256 14.42 -36.49 7.40
C GLY A 256 14.65 -35.59 8.60
#